data_c4181a04adb212961c82f9eb4734a4e3
#
_entry.id   c4181a04adb212961c82f9eb4734a4e3
#
_cell.length_a   1.000
_cell.length_b   1.000
_cell.length_c   1.000
_cell.angle_alpha   90.00
_cell.angle_beta   90.00
_cell.angle_gamma   90.00
#
_symmetry.space_group_name_H-M   'P 1'
#
loop_
_entity.id
_entity.type
_entity.pdbx_description
1 polymer ?
#
loop_
_entity_poly.entity_id
_entity_poly.type
_entity_poly.pdbx_seq_one_letter_code
_entity_poly.pdbx_strand_id
1 'polypeptide(L)'
;MRLRRMVAGRAYGIEPRAACIGLLVALGAGALANAQATGWCSGGFWADAMIASYHVHPKQSFDDLNPGLGVECWLNGQWALTAGGFRNSLSHPSWYGGGVWAPEFVHWGFMRLGVVGGIISGYNYGSWGIGHDHTIGPVVAPIVMLAYKRVGANFILVPPIPSQNLPFTIGFQLKVRF
;
A
#
# COMPACT_ATOMS: atom_id res chain seq x y z
N MET A 1 -42.16 5.99 -45.98
CA MET A 1 -41.85 4.64 -45.41
C MET A 1 -40.39 4.73 -44.89
N ARG A 2 -40.17 4.97 -43.56
CA ARG A 2 -38.83 5.12 -42.95
C ARG A 2 -38.60 3.91 -42.07
N LEU A 3 -37.61 3.06 -42.45
CA LEU A 3 -37.16 1.93 -41.65
C LEU A 3 -36.38 2.42 -40.43
N ARG A 4 -36.84 2.03 -39.24
CA ARG A 4 -36.09 2.18 -37.94
C ARG A 4 -35.05 1.08 -37.89
N ARG A 5 -33.76 1.48 -37.77
CA ARG A 5 -32.69 0.55 -37.39
C ARG A 5 -32.76 0.29 -35.90
N MET A 6 -32.94 -0.97 -35.51
CA MET A 6 -32.75 -1.45 -34.15
C MET A 6 -31.27 -1.50 -33.83
N VAL A 7 -30.90 -0.80 -32.77
CA VAL A 7 -29.56 -0.86 -32.20
C VAL A 7 -29.54 -2.05 -31.22
N ALA A 8 -28.79 -3.07 -31.57
CA ALA A 8 -28.55 -4.26 -30.72
C ALA A 8 -27.69 -3.81 -29.52
N GLY A 9 -28.20 -4.00 -28.31
CA GLY A 9 -27.50 -3.77 -27.06
C GLY A 9 -26.36 -4.80 -26.91
N ARG A 10 -25.15 -4.28 -26.72
CA ARG A 10 -23.95 -5.09 -26.41
C ARG A 10 -24.03 -5.49 -24.95
N ALA A 11 -24.23 -6.77 -24.68
CA ALA A 11 -24.10 -7.33 -23.34
C ALA A 11 -22.62 -7.24 -22.92
N TYR A 12 -22.35 -6.50 -21.84
CA TYR A 12 -21.04 -6.49 -21.18
C TYR A 12 -20.86 -7.86 -20.48
N GLY A 13 -20.06 -8.72 -21.07
CA GLY A 13 -19.60 -9.94 -20.44
C GLY A 13 -18.66 -9.58 -19.29
N ILE A 14 -19.01 -10.02 -18.07
CA ILE A 14 -18.15 -9.94 -16.90
C ILE A 14 -16.99 -10.90 -17.11
N GLU A 15 -15.81 -10.38 -17.41
CA GLU A 15 -14.60 -11.20 -17.60
C GLU A 15 -14.18 -11.85 -16.26
N PRO A 16 -13.82 -13.16 -16.24
CA PRO A 16 -13.49 -13.92 -15.03
C PRO A 16 -12.06 -13.65 -14.52
N ARG A 17 -11.56 -12.42 -14.61
CA ARG A 17 -10.20 -12.06 -14.14
C ARG A 17 -10.11 -11.88 -12.62
N ALA A 18 -11.22 -11.71 -11.93
CA ALA A 18 -11.25 -11.54 -10.47
C ALA A 18 -11.02 -12.85 -9.69
N ALA A 19 -11.26 -14.01 -10.29
CA ALA A 19 -11.13 -15.29 -9.59
C ALA A 19 -9.67 -15.77 -9.43
N CYS A 20 -8.75 -15.34 -10.29
CA CYS A 20 -7.34 -15.75 -10.20
C CYS A 20 -6.54 -15.04 -9.10
N ILE A 21 -6.94 -13.84 -8.68
CA ILE A 21 -6.21 -13.08 -7.65
C ILE A 21 -6.44 -13.70 -6.27
N GLY A 22 -7.63 -14.21 -6.00
CA GLY A 22 -7.95 -14.86 -4.71
C GLY A 22 -7.19 -16.18 -4.49
N LEU A 23 -6.90 -16.93 -5.55
CA LEU A 23 -6.20 -18.22 -5.45
C LEU A 23 -4.70 -18.06 -5.24
N LEU A 24 -4.06 -17.03 -5.79
CA LEU A 24 -2.64 -16.75 -5.60
C LEU A 24 -2.34 -16.25 -4.17
N VAL A 25 -3.26 -15.53 -3.53
CA VAL A 25 -3.13 -15.12 -2.11
C VAL A 25 -3.22 -16.34 -1.19
N ALA A 26 -4.08 -17.31 -1.51
CA ALA A 26 -4.24 -18.52 -0.68
C ALA A 26 -3.03 -19.48 -0.80
N LEU A 27 -2.42 -19.62 -1.97
CA LEU A 27 -1.24 -20.47 -2.18
C LEU A 27 0.06 -19.84 -1.62
N GLY A 28 0.17 -18.50 -1.64
CA GLY A 28 1.29 -17.79 -1.02
C GLY A 28 1.27 -17.86 0.51
N ALA A 29 0.08 -17.87 1.13
CA ALA A 29 -0.07 -17.95 2.57
C ALA A 29 0.43 -19.27 3.15
N GLY A 30 0.31 -20.38 2.42
CA GLY A 30 0.79 -21.70 2.88
C GLY A 30 2.32 -21.84 2.90
N ALA A 31 3.03 -21.17 2.00
CA ALA A 31 4.50 -21.18 1.96
C ALA A 31 5.13 -20.24 3.01
N LEU A 32 4.43 -19.16 3.36
CA LEU A 32 4.89 -18.19 4.37
C LEU A 32 4.63 -18.66 5.80
N ALA A 33 3.70 -19.60 6.01
CA ALA A 33 3.38 -20.14 7.34
C ALA A 33 4.54 -20.89 8.02
N ASN A 34 5.54 -21.34 7.25
CA ASN A 34 6.75 -21.97 7.77
C ASN A 34 7.95 -21.02 7.92
N ALA A 35 7.84 -19.79 7.49
CA ALA A 35 8.78 -18.73 7.79
C ALA A 35 8.54 -18.19 9.22
N GLN A 36 8.49 -19.08 10.21
CA GLN A 36 8.64 -18.69 11.60
C GLN A 36 10.00 -18.01 11.69
N ALA A 37 9.93 -16.72 11.83
CA ALA A 37 11.04 -15.80 11.83
C ALA A 37 12.16 -16.29 12.72
N THR A 38 13.16 -16.83 12.10
CA THR A 38 14.46 -17.02 12.70
C THR A 38 14.95 -15.66 13.18
N GLY A 39 14.78 -15.36 14.47
CA GLY A 39 15.42 -14.27 15.22
C GLY A 39 15.19 -12.81 14.78
N TRP A 40 15.10 -12.51 13.50
CA TRP A 40 15.09 -11.13 12.98
C TRP A 40 13.75 -10.39 13.16
N CYS A 41 12.61 -11.05 12.93
CA CYS A 41 11.28 -10.47 13.10
C CYS A 41 10.66 -10.87 14.45
N SER A 42 11.42 -10.72 15.55
CA SER A 42 10.98 -11.16 16.88
C SER A 42 9.68 -10.50 17.37
N GLY A 43 9.36 -9.30 16.88
CA GLY A 43 8.10 -8.58 17.11
C GLY A 43 6.93 -9.06 16.25
N GLY A 44 7.19 -9.92 15.26
CA GLY A 44 6.21 -10.51 14.35
C GLY A 44 6.42 -10.14 12.88
N PHE A 45 5.91 -11.01 12.02
CA PHE A 45 5.92 -10.84 10.57
C PHE A 45 4.48 -10.66 10.07
N TRP A 46 4.28 -9.67 9.19
CA TRP A 46 3.00 -9.36 8.59
C TRP A 46 3.12 -9.33 7.07
N ALA A 47 2.10 -9.81 6.40
CA ALA A 47 1.89 -9.55 4.98
C ALA A 47 0.83 -8.45 4.83
N ASP A 48 1.09 -7.52 3.93
CA ASP A 48 0.26 -6.35 3.70
C ASP A 48 -0.34 -6.39 2.30
N ALA A 49 -1.60 -5.99 2.19
CA ALA A 49 -2.26 -5.70 0.92
C ALA A 49 -2.55 -4.19 0.85
N MET A 50 -1.90 -3.47 -0.06
CA MET A 50 -2.30 -2.11 -0.40
C MET A 50 -3.63 -2.17 -1.15
N ILE A 51 -4.61 -1.38 -0.72
CA ILE A 51 -5.98 -1.42 -1.26
C ILE A 51 -6.31 -0.13 -2.01
N ALA A 52 -6.19 1.00 -1.32
CA ALA A 52 -6.69 2.27 -1.82
C ALA A 52 -5.94 3.46 -1.24
N SER A 53 -6.13 4.63 -1.86
CA SER A 53 -5.76 5.92 -1.30
C SER A 53 -6.92 6.91 -1.45
N TYR A 54 -7.00 7.83 -0.52
CA TYR A 54 -7.94 8.95 -0.56
C TYR A 54 -7.16 10.26 -0.66
N HIS A 55 -7.48 11.07 -1.67
CA HIS A 55 -6.83 12.34 -1.96
C HIS A 55 -7.71 13.51 -1.49
N VAL A 56 -7.18 14.34 -0.59
CA VAL A 56 -7.92 15.47 -0.03
C VAL A 56 -7.82 16.68 -0.97
N HIS A 57 -8.95 17.13 -1.50
CA HIS A 57 -9.05 18.28 -2.44
C HIS A 57 -8.06 18.16 -3.62
N PRO A 58 -8.13 17.11 -4.42
CA PRO A 58 -7.20 16.90 -5.53
C PRO A 58 -7.41 17.97 -6.61
N LYS A 59 -6.32 18.49 -7.18
CA LYS A 59 -6.34 19.45 -8.30
C LYS A 59 -6.35 18.77 -9.67
N GLN A 60 -6.12 17.45 -9.68
CA GLN A 60 -6.12 16.59 -10.87
C GLN A 60 -6.76 15.25 -10.53
N SER A 61 -7.03 14.43 -11.52
CA SER A 61 -7.54 13.07 -11.32
C SER A 61 -6.43 12.16 -10.82
N PHE A 62 -6.72 11.36 -9.79
CA PHE A 62 -5.85 10.31 -9.27
C PHE A 62 -6.61 8.99 -9.26
N ASP A 63 -5.87 7.88 -9.39
CA ASP A 63 -6.40 6.54 -9.14
C ASP A 63 -6.48 6.33 -7.61
N ASP A 64 -7.69 6.09 -7.11
CA ASP A 64 -7.91 5.80 -5.70
C ASP A 64 -7.72 4.31 -5.38
N LEU A 65 -7.75 3.44 -6.39
CA LEU A 65 -7.50 2.00 -6.23
C LEU A 65 -6.03 1.69 -6.50
N ASN A 66 -5.31 1.30 -5.44
CA ASN A 66 -3.86 1.10 -5.48
C ASN A 66 -3.48 -0.35 -5.10
N PRO A 67 -3.85 -1.35 -5.91
CA PRO A 67 -3.57 -2.74 -5.56
C PRO A 67 -2.08 -3.00 -5.45
N GLY A 68 -1.69 -3.69 -4.38
CA GLY A 68 -0.30 -4.01 -4.12
C GLY A 68 -0.12 -5.00 -2.98
N LEU A 69 1.09 -5.48 -2.82
CA LEU A 69 1.49 -6.38 -1.75
C LEU A 69 2.77 -5.89 -1.09
N GLY A 70 2.87 -6.12 0.21
CA GLY A 70 4.03 -5.78 1.01
C GLY A 70 4.21 -6.70 2.19
N VAL A 71 5.24 -6.41 2.95
CA VAL A 71 5.57 -7.13 4.18
C VAL A 71 6.06 -6.16 5.24
N GLU A 72 5.81 -6.49 6.51
CA GLU A 72 6.41 -5.84 7.66
C GLU A 72 7.13 -6.90 8.52
N CYS A 73 8.39 -6.64 8.85
CA CYS A 73 9.19 -7.42 9.78
C CYS A 73 9.46 -6.59 11.04
N TRP A 74 8.74 -6.84 12.11
CA TRP A 74 8.94 -6.17 13.39
C TRP A 74 10.15 -6.75 14.10
N LEU A 75 11.23 -5.96 14.16
CA LEU A 75 12.50 -6.33 14.81
C LEU A 75 12.33 -6.44 16.34
N ASN A 76 11.43 -5.60 16.88
CA ASN A 76 11.07 -5.56 18.29
C ASN A 76 9.69 -4.89 18.46
N GLY A 77 9.34 -4.50 19.68
CA GLY A 77 8.06 -3.81 19.98
C GLY A 77 7.89 -2.44 19.35
N GLN A 78 8.94 -1.79 18.83
CA GLN A 78 8.90 -0.39 18.39
C GLN A 78 9.38 -0.17 16.95
N TRP A 79 10.21 -1.05 16.41
CA TRP A 79 10.84 -0.91 15.10
C TRP A 79 10.46 -2.03 14.16
N ALA A 80 10.10 -1.68 12.94
CA ALA A 80 9.89 -2.64 11.87
C ALA A 80 10.62 -2.21 10.59
N LEU A 81 10.96 -3.17 9.76
CA LEU A 81 11.27 -2.98 8.35
C LEU A 81 10.03 -3.24 7.53
N THR A 82 9.84 -2.48 6.45
CA THR A 82 8.73 -2.68 5.53
C THR A 82 9.20 -2.55 4.08
N ALA A 83 8.62 -3.35 3.20
CA ALA A 83 8.87 -3.28 1.77
C ALA A 83 7.67 -3.82 0.99
N GLY A 84 7.48 -3.33 -0.23
CA GLY A 84 6.38 -3.78 -1.07
C GLY A 84 6.37 -3.16 -2.45
N GLY A 85 5.37 -3.58 -3.25
CA GLY A 85 5.09 -3.04 -4.57
C GLY A 85 3.59 -2.83 -4.75
N PHE A 86 3.22 -1.78 -5.45
CA PHE A 86 1.83 -1.42 -5.69
C PHE A 86 1.68 -0.59 -6.97
N ARG A 87 0.45 -0.45 -7.44
CA ARG A 87 0.10 0.52 -8.47
C ARG A 87 -0.20 1.85 -7.79
N ASN A 88 0.56 2.90 -8.10
CA ASN A 88 0.41 4.19 -7.47
C ASN A 88 -0.78 5.00 -8.03
N SER A 89 -1.09 6.12 -7.39
CA SER A 89 -2.21 6.99 -7.78
C SER A 89 -2.06 7.67 -9.15
N LEU A 90 -0.89 7.55 -9.78
CA LEU A 90 -0.63 7.98 -11.16
C LEU A 90 -0.70 6.79 -12.15
N SER A 91 -1.26 5.65 -11.72
CA SER A 91 -1.38 4.41 -12.50
C SER A 91 -0.05 3.75 -12.89
N HIS A 92 1.05 4.11 -12.25
CA HIS A 92 2.36 3.52 -12.50
C HIS A 92 2.71 2.43 -11.47
N PRO A 93 3.48 1.40 -11.86
CA PRO A 93 4.06 0.47 -10.90
C PRO A 93 5.05 1.21 -9.99
N SER A 94 4.95 0.97 -8.70
CA SER A 94 5.80 1.55 -7.66
C SER A 94 6.23 0.47 -6.68
N TRP A 95 7.41 0.66 -6.11
CA TRP A 95 7.89 -0.11 -4.98
C TRP A 95 8.34 0.84 -3.86
N TYR A 96 8.35 0.33 -2.65
CA TYR A 96 8.85 1.05 -1.49
C TYR A 96 9.68 0.13 -0.60
N GLY A 97 10.57 0.73 0.19
CA GLY A 97 11.31 0.06 1.24
C GLY A 97 11.76 1.04 2.30
N GLY A 98 11.69 0.61 3.56
CA GLY A 98 12.02 1.50 4.65
C GLY A 98 11.80 0.90 6.04
N GLY A 99 11.66 1.78 7.03
CA GLY A 99 11.42 1.43 8.40
C GLY A 99 10.18 2.10 8.98
N VAL A 100 9.61 1.46 9.97
CA VAL A 100 8.52 2.00 10.80
C VAL A 100 9.06 2.16 12.22
N TRP A 101 8.83 3.32 12.80
CA TRP A 101 9.03 3.57 14.22
C TRP A 101 7.68 3.84 14.88
N ALA A 102 7.35 3.05 15.88
CA ALA A 102 6.09 3.14 16.61
C ALA A 102 6.35 2.90 18.11
N PRO A 103 6.69 3.96 18.86
CA PRO A 103 7.04 3.84 20.26
C PRO A 103 5.84 3.40 21.13
N GLU A 104 6.15 2.72 22.25
CA GLU A 104 5.13 2.13 23.11
C GLU A 104 4.21 3.15 23.77
N PHE A 105 4.69 4.36 24.04
CA PHE A 105 3.88 5.40 24.68
C PHE A 105 2.73 5.95 23.82
N VAL A 106 2.69 5.62 22.53
CA VAL A 106 1.59 5.91 21.59
C VAL A 106 0.87 4.65 21.15
N HIS A 107 0.77 3.68 22.05
CA HIS A 107 0.06 2.43 21.86
C HIS A 107 -1.14 2.34 22.81
N TRP A 108 -2.35 2.25 22.28
CA TRP A 108 -3.60 2.17 23.04
C TRP A 108 -4.43 0.97 22.58
N GLY A 109 -4.34 -0.12 23.30
CA GLY A 109 -5.08 -1.34 23.00
C GLY A 109 -4.78 -1.90 21.61
N PHE A 110 -5.72 -1.76 20.69
CA PHE A 110 -5.60 -2.23 19.30
C PHE A 110 -5.02 -1.19 18.34
N MET A 111 -4.81 0.05 18.79
CA MET A 111 -4.32 1.18 17.98
C MET A 111 -2.90 1.57 18.38
N ARG A 112 -2.07 1.84 17.38
CA ARG A 112 -0.70 2.34 17.55
C ARG A 112 -0.43 3.46 16.53
N LEU A 113 0.23 4.51 16.97
CA LEU A 113 0.73 5.55 16.08
C LEU A 113 2.23 5.36 15.85
N GLY A 114 2.70 5.83 14.69
CA GLY A 114 4.10 5.75 14.33
C GLY A 114 4.45 6.67 13.16
N VAL A 115 5.67 6.51 12.70
CA VAL A 115 6.20 7.15 11.50
C VAL A 115 6.80 6.08 10.61
N VAL A 116 6.46 6.08 9.34
CA VAL A 116 7.13 5.30 8.29
C VAL A 116 8.07 6.22 7.53
N GLY A 117 9.30 5.75 7.30
CA GLY A 117 10.29 6.48 6.53
C GLY A 117 11.11 5.53 5.64
N GLY A 118 11.49 6.00 4.45
CA GLY A 118 12.24 5.18 3.52
C GLY A 118 12.33 5.80 2.13
N ILE A 119 12.37 4.96 1.13
CA ILE A 119 12.38 5.33 -0.29
C ILE A 119 11.18 4.72 -1.00
N ILE A 120 10.69 5.44 -2.00
CA ILE A 120 9.58 5.01 -2.85
C ILE A 120 9.88 5.37 -4.30
N SER A 121 9.44 4.53 -5.24
CA SER A 121 9.58 4.78 -6.68
C SER A 121 8.24 5.16 -7.34
N GLY A 122 8.32 5.57 -8.61
CA GLY A 122 7.14 5.80 -9.44
C GLY A 122 6.55 7.21 -9.34
N TYR A 123 7.23 8.13 -8.69
CA TYR A 123 6.87 9.55 -8.58
C TYR A 123 8.01 10.42 -9.11
N ASN A 124 7.68 11.59 -9.64
CA ASN A 124 8.71 12.52 -10.13
C ASN A 124 9.20 13.42 -8.99
N TYR A 125 10.42 13.20 -8.54
CA TYR A 125 11.06 13.98 -7.46
C TYR A 125 11.89 15.17 -7.98
N GLY A 126 11.93 15.42 -9.29
CA GLY A 126 12.75 16.48 -9.87
C GLY A 126 14.23 16.32 -9.46
N SER A 127 14.88 17.42 -9.07
CA SER A 127 16.31 17.41 -8.65
C SER A 127 16.61 16.61 -7.37
N TRP A 128 15.60 16.21 -6.60
CA TRP A 128 15.73 15.41 -5.37
C TRP A 128 15.65 13.90 -5.64
N GLY A 129 15.23 13.53 -6.84
CA GLY A 129 15.07 12.13 -7.22
C GLY A 129 16.37 11.45 -7.55
N ILE A 130 16.43 10.14 -7.29
CA ILE A 130 17.53 9.25 -7.62
C ILE A 130 17.12 8.42 -8.86
N GLY A 131 18.11 7.96 -9.61
CA GLY A 131 17.92 7.19 -10.84
C GLY A 131 17.87 8.07 -12.09
N HIS A 132 17.91 7.42 -13.26
CA HIS A 132 18.00 8.09 -14.56
C HIS A 132 16.83 9.07 -14.81
N ASP A 133 15.63 8.73 -14.32
CA ASP A 133 14.41 9.52 -14.54
C ASP A 133 13.95 10.27 -13.28
N HIS A 134 14.80 10.37 -12.24
CA HIS A 134 14.47 11.01 -10.96
C HIS A 134 13.15 10.50 -10.32
N THR A 135 12.84 9.21 -10.51
CA THR A 135 11.58 8.61 -10.08
C THR A 135 11.65 7.91 -8.73
N ILE A 136 12.81 7.88 -8.08
CA ILE A 136 13.00 7.31 -6.75
C ILE A 136 13.30 8.46 -5.79
N GLY A 137 12.60 8.53 -4.69
CA GLY A 137 12.84 9.56 -3.70
C GLY A 137 12.49 9.16 -2.28
N PRO A 138 12.87 9.99 -1.30
CA PRO A 138 12.55 9.77 0.10
C PRO A 138 11.06 9.93 0.36
N VAL A 139 10.55 9.16 1.30
CA VAL A 139 9.21 9.30 1.87
C VAL A 139 9.28 9.25 3.38
N VAL A 140 8.57 10.16 4.03
CA VAL A 140 8.33 10.13 5.49
C VAL A 140 6.87 10.49 5.71
N ALA A 141 6.16 9.66 6.46
CA ALA A 141 4.74 9.88 6.73
C ALA A 141 4.34 9.34 8.11
N PRO A 142 3.45 10.02 8.83
CA PRO A 142 2.76 9.43 9.97
C PRO A 142 1.97 8.20 9.55
N ILE A 143 1.89 7.22 10.44
CA ILE A 143 1.12 5.99 10.22
C ILE A 143 0.26 5.70 11.44
N VAL A 144 -1.02 5.41 11.20
CA VAL A 144 -1.95 4.88 12.20
C VAL A 144 -2.11 3.39 11.91
N MET A 145 -1.79 2.56 12.88
CA MET A 145 -1.88 1.12 12.75
C MET A 145 -2.95 0.60 13.69
N LEU A 146 -3.87 -0.18 13.14
CA LEU A 146 -4.86 -0.93 13.90
C LEU A 146 -4.53 -2.41 13.80
N ALA A 147 -4.57 -3.13 14.92
CA ALA A 147 -4.32 -4.57 14.93
C ALA A 147 -5.18 -5.26 15.99
N TYR A 148 -5.85 -6.32 15.59
CA TYR A 148 -6.58 -7.18 16.49
C TYR A 148 -6.27 -8.64 16.17
N LYS A 149 -5.64 -9.33 17.11
CA LYS A 149 -5.15 -10.70 16.92
C LYS A 149 -4.18 -10.78 15.73
N ARG A 150 -4.59 -11.44 14.65
CA ARG A 150 -3.78 -11.68 13.44
C ARG A 150 -4.17 -10.79 12.26
N VAL A 151 -5.12 -9.89 12.42
CA VAL A 151 -5.55 -8.99 11.35
C VAL A 151 -5.32 -7.55 11.74
N GLY A 152 -5.07 -6.69 10.78
CA GLY A 152 -4.86 -5.28 11.03
C GLY A 152 -5.04 -4.43 9.78
N ALA A 153 -4.90 -3.13 9.99
CA ALA A 153 -4.92 -2.12 8.94
C ALA A 153 -3.91 -1.02 9.23
N ASN A 154 -3.34 -0.46 8.19
CA ASN A 154 -2.49 0.72 8.25
C ASN A 154 -3.15 1.86 7.49
N PHE A 155 -3.12 3.06 8.07
CA PHE A 155 -3.45 4.32 7.43
C PHE A 155 -2.18 5.16 7.36
N ILE A 156 -1.66 5.38 6.17
CA ILE A 156 -0.42 6.13 5.92
C ILE A 156 -0.83 7.54 5.50
N LEU A 157 -0.43 8.54 6.29
CA LEU A 157 -0.83 9.93 6.11
C LEU A 157 0.25 10.68 5.33
N VAL A 158 0.21 10.59 4.00
CA VAL A 158 1.22 11.20 3.12
C VAL A 158 0.99 12.71 3.06
N PRO A 159 1.96 13.54 3.49
CA PRO A 159 1.84 14.99 3.39
C PRO A 159 1.80 15.45 1.94
N PRO A 160 1.28 16.66 1.65
CA PRO A 160 1.27 17.20 0.30
C PRO A 160 2.68 17.29 -0.28
N ILE A 161 2.84 16.92 -1.56
CA ILE A 161 4.09 17.04 -2.31
C ILE A 161 3.84 18.01 -3.47
N PRO A 162 4.11 19.32 -3.27
CA PRO A 162 3.78 20.36 -4.26
C PRO A 162 4.43 20.17 -5.62
N SER A 163 5.66 19.68 -5.67
CA SER A 163 6.40 19.39 -6.92
C SER A 163 5.73 18.37 -7.82
N GLN A 164 4.81 17.58 -7.26
CA GLN A 164 4.07 16.54 -7.97
C GLN A 164 2.58 16.84 -8.08
N ASN A 165 2.14 18.00 -7.60
CA ASN A 165 0.73 18.34 -7.40
C ASN A 165 -0.02 17.27 -6.57
N LEU A 166 0.70 16.51 -5.74
CA LEU A 166 0.11 15.49 -4.88
C LEU A 166 -0.49 16.19 -3.64
N PRO A 167 -1.81 16.06 -3.40
CA PRO A 167 -2.44 16.60 -2.21
C PRO A 167 -2.14 15.76 -0.99
N PHE A 168 -2.61 16.18 0.19
CA PHE A 168 -2.63 15.30 1.36
C PHE A 168 -3.37 14.01 1.01
N THR A 169 -2.73 12.88 1.22
CA THR A 169 -3.23 11.57 0.79
C THR A 169 -3.23 10.60 1.95
N ILE A 170 -4.30 9.83 2.10
CA ILE A 170 -4.41 8.75 3.08
C ILE A 170 -4.33 7.43 2.33
N GLY A 171 -3.22 6.71 2.47
CA GLY A 171 -3.06 5.35 1.95
C GLY A 171 -3.64 4.33 2.92
N PHE A 172 -4.31 3.30 2.40
CA PHE A 172 -4.94 2.23 3.17
C PHE A 172 -4.37 0.87 2.81
N GLN A 173 -3.92 0.13 3.84
CA GLN A 173 -3.46 -1.25 3.74
C GLN A 173 -4.22 -2.14 4.71
N LEU A 174 -4.54 -3.35 4.28
CA LEU A 174 -4.92 -4.45 5.17
C LEU A 174 -3.72 -5.33 5.42
N LYS A 175 -3.64 -5.95 6.61
CA LYS A 175 -2.52 -6.83 6.94
C LYS A 175 -2.89 -8.04 7.77
N VAL A 176 -2.11 -9.10 7.60
CA VAL A 176 -2.28 -10.37 8.33
C VAL A 176 -0.94 -10.77 8.94
N ARG A 177 -0.98 -11.18 10.23
CA ARG A 177 0.18 -11.65 11.00
C ARG A 177 0.34 -13.16 10.89
N PHE A 178 1.57 -13.60 10.70
CA PHE A 178 2.01 -15.00 10.71
C PHE A 178 2.75 -15.36 11.98
#